data_1e8db00cc390342ece493abbc1ca48d4
#
_entry.id   1e8db00cc390342ece493abbc1ca48d4
#
_cell.length_a   1.000
_cell.length_b   1.000
_cell.length_c   1.000
_cell.angle_alpha   90.00
_cell.angle_beta   90.00
_cell.angle_gamma   90.00
#
_symmetry.space_group_name_H-M   'P 1'
#
loop_
_entity.id
_entity.type
_entity.pdbx_description
1 polymer ?
#
loop_
_entity_poly.entity_id
_entity_poly.type
_entity_poly.pdbx_seq_one_letter_code
_entity_poly.pdbx_strand_id
1 'polypeptide(L)'
;SILSSLLVSSSPLLAGSENTDFEQITHLLPAPSEVRLATGAPGPDYWQQEANYQIKVELDEAESRIRGSETVEYTNHSPHLLYYIWVQLDQNALAQGSKRQRSTQAPDLAPRDGKPGEVEYDDFRSLIYNQKFAGGYELKAVTDPAGNPLKYTIVNTNMRIDLESPLRPGESFSFRVEWAFNIQGEALSFRHGRRKLKSGEYVYHIAQWYPRMCAYYDQEGWQVKPYIGQGEFALEFGSFEVEITVPEDYVVAATGELTNAQEVTSATMRNRLAEARSSDRVVEIVTSKDAGEKLKK
;
A
#
# COMPACT_ATOMS: atom_id res chain seq x y z
N SER A 1 16.57 16.20 71.29
CA SER A 1 17.24 15.53 70.15
C SER A 1 16.26 15.38 69.01
N ILE A 2 16.36 16.27 68.03
CA ILE A 2 15.61 16.20 66.79
C ILE A 2 16.60 15.79 65.70
N LEU A 3 16.48 14.54 65.20
CA LEU A 3 17.18 14.08 63.99
C LEU A 3 16.32 14.46 62.79
N SER A 4 16.79 15.45 62.03
CA SER A 4 16.28 15.72 60.67
C SER A 4 16.96 14.82 59.68
N SER A 5 16.21 13.89 59.06
CA SER A 5 16.68 13.09 57.96
C SER A 5 16.56 13.91 56.67
N LEU A 6 17.72 14.27 56.10
CA LEU A 6 17.79 14.79 54.72
C LEU A 6 17.51 13.66 53.73
N LEU A 7 16.37 13.71 53.03
CA LEU A 7 16.11 12.96 51.84
C LEU A 7 16.85 13.62 50.67
N VAL A 8 17.98 13.04 50.26
CA VAL A 8 18.66 13.39 49.01
C VAL A 8 17.88 12.72 47.89
N SER A 9 17.07 13.47 47.17
CA SER A 9 16.50 13.01 45.91
C SER A 9 17.58 13.01 44.84
N SER A 10 18.05 11.83 44.48
CA SER A 10 18.88 11.64 43.30
C SER A 10 17.98 11.73 42.07
N SER A 11 17.94 12.89 41.42
CA SER A 11 17.46 13.01 40.05
C SER A 11 18.37 12.16 39.15
N PRO A 12 17.86 11.33 38.28
CA PRO A 12 18.69 10.69 37.26
C PRO A 12 19.26 11.82 36.37
N LEU A 13 20.54 11.96 36.34
CA LEU A 13 21.23 12.68 35.29
C LEU A 13 20.85 12.03 33.97
N LEU A 14 20.07 12.71 33.15
CA LEU A 14 20.01 12.44 31.73
C LEU A 14 21.44 12.58 31.19
N ALA A 15 22.13 11.46 31.04
CA ALA A 15 23.38 11.41 30.31
C ALA A 15 23.09 11.95 28.91
N GLY A 16 23.63 13.14 28.61
CA GLY A 16 23.61 13.65 27.24
C GLY A 16 24.23 12.58 26.35
N SER A 17 23.57 12.24 25.24
CA SER A 17 24.11 11.35 24.25
C SER A 17 25.41 11.94 23.72
N GLU A 18 26.55 11.43 24.21
CA GLU A 18 27.80 11.63 23.49
C GLU A 18 27.62 10.92 22.14
N ASN A 19 27.70 11.68 21.05
CA ASN A 19 27.74 11.16 19.67
C ASN A 19 28.92 10.20 19.57
N THR A 20 28.64 8.91 19.71
CA THR A 20 29.67 7.87 19.52
C THR A 20 29.48 7.26 18.14
N ASP A 21 30.57 6.85 17.52
CA ASP A 21 30.57 6.20 16.19
C ASP A 21 29.70 4.91 16.14
N PHE A 22 29.23 4.45 17.30
CA PHE A 22 28.38 3.26 17.48
C PHE A 22 26.90 3.58 17.77
N GLU A 23 26.49 4.84 17.78
CA GLU A 23 25.10 5.23 18.07
C GLU A 23 24.10 4.60 17.11
N GLN A 24 24.47 4.40 15.85
CA GLN A 24 23.63 3.71 14.87
C GLN A 24 23.34 2.25 15.23
N ILE A 25 24.27 1.56 15.87
CA ILE A 25 24.08 0.17 16.31
C ILE A 25 23.04 0.09 17.43
N THR A 26 23.06 1.06 18.34
CA THR A 26 22.10 1.13 19.46
C THR A 26 20.67 1.39 18.95
N HIS A 27 20.51 2.19 17.90
CA HIS A 27 19.21 2.41 17.25
C HIS A 27 18.75 1.21 16.40
N LEU A 28 19.69 0.50 15.79
CA LEU A 28 19.36 -0.64 14.90
C LEU A 28 19.10 -1.94 15.68
N LEU A 29 19.61 -2.05 16.90
CA LEU A 29 19.50 -3.24 17.74
C LEU A 29 18.93 -2.86 19.11
N PRO A 30 17.62 -2.59 19.20
CA PRO A 30 16.99 -2.26 20.47
C PRO A 30 17.19 -3.40 21.49
N ALA A 31 17.28 -3.05 22.76
CA ALA A 31 17.37 -4.04 23.85
C ALA A 31 16.15 -4.97 23.82
N PRO A 32 16.32 -6.25 24.17
CA PRO A 32 15.19 -7.19 24.28
C PRO A 32 14.19 -6.70 25.31
N SER A 33 12.90 -7.00 25.03
CA SER A 33 11.77 -6.65 25.90
C SER A 33 10.80 -7.83 25.95
N GLU A 34 9.72 -7.68 26.71
CA GLU A 34 8.62 -8.65 26.70
C GLU A 34 7.88 -8.69 25.35
N VAL A 35 7.99 -7.64 24.55
CA VAL A 35 7.41 -7.56 23.19
C VAL A 35 8.30 -8.27 22.17
N ARG A 36 9.63 -8.11 22.26
CA ARG A 36 10.61 -8.76 21.36
C ARG A 36 11.81 -9.29 22.12
N LEU A 37 12.16 -10.53 21.76
CA LEU A 37 13.37 -11.19 22.29
C LEU A 37 14.65 -10.61 21.67
N ALA A 38 15.81 -10.91 22.26
CA ALA A 38 17.12 -10.51 21.72
C ALA A 38 17.38 -10.99 20.29
N THR A 39 16.73 -12.06 19.85
CA THR A 39 16.81 -12.61 18.48
C THR A 39 15.93 -11.85 17.48
N GLY A 40 15.10 -10.89 17.94
CA GLY A 40 14.07 -10.21 17.16
C GLY A 40 12.76 -10.99 17.05
N ALA A 41 12.67 -12.20 17.59
CA ALA A 41 11.44 -12.99 17.60
C ALA A 41 10.38 -12.34 18.52
N PRO A 42 9.07 -12.58 18.24
CA PRO A 42 8.00 -12.14 19.13
C PRO A 42 8.18 -12.64 20.56
N GLY A 43 7.98 -11.75 21.53
CA GLY A 43 7.94 -12.06 22.94
C GLY A 43 6.52 -12.37 23.44
N PRO A 44 6.34 -12.63 24.75
CA PRO A 44 5.02 -12.96 25.30
C PRO A 44 3.99 -11.85 25.18
N ASP A 45 4.41 -10.59 25.19
CA ASP A 45 3.54 -9.42 25.06
C ASP A 45 3.51 -8.83 23.64
N TYR A 46 3.93 -9.63 22.63
CA TYR A 46 3.91 -9.18 21.24
C TYR A 46 2.49 -8.93 20.76
N TRP A 47 2.31 -7.83 20.09
CA TRP A 47 1.04 -7.42 19.50
C TRP A 47 1.19 -7.10 18.02
N GLN A 48 0.11 -7.17 17.29
CA GLN A 48 0.03 -6.84 15.88
C GLN A 48 -1.33 -6.22 15.61
N GLN A 49 -1.36 -5.15 14.86
CA GLN A 49 -2.59 -4.46 14.48
C GLN A 49 -3.37 -5.28 13.45
N GLU A 50 -4.64 -4.96 13.30
CA GLU A 50 -5.52 -5.59 12.32
C GLU A 50 -6.26 -4.52 11.52
N ALA A 51 -6.34 -4.73 10.19
CA ALA A 51 -7.07 -3.86 9.28
C ALA A 51 -7.95 -4.68 8.34
N ASN A 52 -9.26 -4.58 8.48
CA ASN A 52 -10.25 -5.27 7.66
C ASN A 52 -10.81 -4.32 6.60
N TYR A 53 -10.97 -4.80 5.37
CA TYR A 53 -11.35 -3.99 4.21
C TYR A 53 -12.57 -4.55 3.50
N GLN A 54 -13.50 -3.66 3.18
CA GLN A 54 -14.56 -3.88 2.20
C GLN A 54 -14.37 -2.87 1.07
N ILE A 55 -14.02 -3.36 -0.12
CA ILE A 55 -13.60 -2.52 -1.24
C ILE A 55 -14.48 -2.76 -2.46
N LYS A 56 -14.93 -1.68 -3.08
CA LYS A 56 -15.57 -1.70 -4.40
C LYS A 56 -14.71 -0.91 -5.36
N VAL A 57 -14.36 -1.50 -6.49
CA VAL A 57 -13.52 -0.87 -7.49
C VAL A 57 -14.03 -1.12 -8.89
N GLU A 58 -13.94 -0.10 -9.74
CA GLU A 58 -14.38 -0.11 -11.13
C GLU A 58 -13.24 0.35 -12.05
N LEU A 59 -13.04 -0.38 -13.13
CA LEU A 59 -12.20 0.03 -14.26
C LEU A 59 -13.04 0.79 -15.28
N ASP A 60 -12.84 2.10 -15.34
CA ASP A 60 -13.34 2.95 -16.43
C ASP A 60 -12.32 2.90 -17.59
N GLU A 61 -12.55 2.00 -18.55
CA GLU A 61 -11.66 1.82 -19.69
C GLU A 61 -11.63 3.04 -20.60
N ALA A 62 -12.76 3.71 -20.80
CA ALA A 62 -12.89 4.87 -21.68
C ALA A 62 -12.03 6.03 -21.17
N GLU A 63 -12.05 6.27 -19.88
CA GLU A 63 -11.27 7.31 -19.22
C GLU A 63 -9.87 6.82 -18.82
N SER A 64 -9.58 5.51 -18.94
CA SER A 64 -8.34 4.89 -18.41
C SER A 64 -8.12 5.22 -16.94
N ARG A 65 -9.12 4.95 -16.14
CA ARG A 65 -9.20 5.41 -14.77
C ARG A 65 -9.72 4.29 -13.85
N ILE A 66 -9.23 4.25 -12.65
CA ILE A 66 -9.82 3.47 -11.55
C ILE A 66 -10.66 4.40 -10.69
N ARG A 67 -11.85 3.92 -10.30
CA ARG A 67 -12.72 4.52 -9.29
C ARG A 67 -12.93 3.50 -8.19
N GLY A 68 -12.83 3.91 -6.96
CA GLY A 68 -13.01 2.98 -5.85
C GLY A 68 -13.59 3.64 -4.61
N SER A 69 -14.14 2.80 -3.78
CA SER A 69 -14.56 3.13 -2.43
C SER A 69 -14.22 1.98 -1.50
N GLU A 70 -13.89 2.29 -0.27
CA GLU A 70 -13.63 1.29 0.74
C GLU A 70 -14.20 1.70 2.09
N THR A 71 -14.51 0.70 2.89
CA THR A 71 -14.67 0.82 4.33
C THR A 71 -13.52 0.05 4.97
N VAL A 72 -12.81 0.71 5.85
CA VAL A 72 -11.71 0.11 6.61
C VAL A 72 -12.12 0.07 8.07
N GLU A 73 -11.97 -1.09 8.69
CA GLU A 73 -12.06 -1.26 10.15
C GLU A 73 -10.66 -1.56 10.68
N TYR A 74 -10.14 -0.67 11.50
CA TYR A 74 -8.81 -0.78 12.09
C TYR A 74 -8.92 -1.03 13.59
N THR A 75 -8.31 -2.12 14.07
CA THR A 75 -8.32 -2.51 15.48
C THR A 75 -6.96 -2.26 16.12
N ASN A 76 -6.95 -1.52 17.22
CA ASN A 76 -5.75 -1.21 17.98
C ASN A 76 -5.43 -2.32 19.00
N HIS A 77 -4.56 -3.23 18.66
CA HIS A 77 -4.06 -4.27 19.56
C HIS A 77 -2.81 -3.85 20.36
N SER A 78 -2.28 -2.64 20.10
CA SER A 78 -1.15 -2.12 20.86
C SER A 78 -1.57 -1.68 22.25
N PRO A 79 -0.64 -1.56 23.20
CA PRO A 79 -0.90 -0.98 24.52
C PRO A 79 -1.04 0.55 24.50
N HIS A 80 -0.96 1.17 23.33
CA HIS A 80 -0.89 2.63 23.20
C HIS A 80 -2.25 3.24 22.87
N LEU A 81 -2.45 4.49 23.28
CA LEU A 81 -3.55 5.34 22.83
C LEU A 81 -3.18 5.94 21.46
N LEU A 82 -4.01 5.71 20.44
CA LEU A 82 -3.78 6.28 19.12
C LEU A 82 -4.69 7.51 18.93
N TYR A 83 -4.09 8.67 18.77
CA TYR A 83 -4.78 9.95 18.55
C TYR A 83 -5.04 10.24 17.06
N TYR A 84 -4.42 9.49 16.19
CA TYR A 84 -4.52 9.55 14.75
C TYR A 84 -4.14 8.20 14.14
N ILE A 85 -4.58 7.98 12.92
CA ILE A 85 -4.16 6.84 12.12
C ILE A 85 -3.53 7.33 10.82
N TRP A 86 -2.72 6.47 10.19
CA TRP A 86 -2.08 6.77 8.92
C TRP A 86 -2.48 5.79 7.83
N VAL A 87 -2.71 6.33 6.64
CA VAL A 87 -3.10 5.59 5.43
C VAL A 87 -2.07 5.87 4.33
N GLN A 88 -1.60 4.83 3.66
CA GLN A 88 -0.72 4.95 2.49
C GLN A 88 -1.54 5.29 1.25
N LEU A 89 -1.06 6.26 0.51
CA LEU A 89 -1.59 6.72 -0.77
C LEU A 89 -0.52 6.52 -1.85
N ASP A 90 -0.21 5.26 -2.19
CA ASP A 90 0.93 4.92 -3.05
C ASP A 90 0.87 5.57 -4.43
N GLN A 91 -0.32 5.72 -5.01
CA GLN A 91 -0.50 6.38 -6.31
C GLN A 91 -0.02 7.83 -6.31
N ASN A 92 0.07 8.48 -5.15
CA ASN A 92 0.62 9.83 -5.04
C ASN A 92 2.11 9.92 -5.40
N ALA A 93 2.82 8.78 -5.44
CA ALA A 93 4.17 8.72 -6.00
C ALA A 93 4.21 9.10 -7.49
N LEU A 94 3.09 8.93 -8.22
CA LEU A 94 2.94 9.27 -9.62
C LEU A 94 2.40 10.70 -9.85
N ALA A 95 2.03 11.41 -8.79
CA ALA A 95 1.56 12.79 -8.89
C ALA A 95 2.66 13.72 -9.40
N GLN A 96 2.26 14.75 -10.15
CA GLN A 96 3.18 15.79 -10.60
C GLN A 96 3.83 16.49 -9.41
N GLY A 97 5.14 16.69 -9.46
CA GLY A 97 5.90 17.27 -8.36
C GLY A 97 6.02 16.38 -7.13
N SER A 98 5.68 15.10 -7.23
CA SER A 98 5.86 14.14 -6.14
C SER A 98 7.32 14.03 -5.71
N LYS A 99 7.53 13.55 -4.50
CA LYS A 99 8.90 13.29 -3.99
C LYS A 99 9.65 12.29 -4.87
N ARG A 100 8.95 11.25 -5.37
CA ARG A 100 9.51 10.31 -6.35
C ARG A 100 9.98 11.01 -7.62
N GLN A 101 9.13 11.83 -8.23
CA GLN A 101 9.47 12.55 -9.47
C GLN A 101 10.69 13.45 -9.27
N ARG A 102 10.76 14.18 -8.15
CA ARG A 102 11.88 15.06 -7.83
C ARG A 102 13.18 14.33 -7.46
N SER A 103 13.09 13.09 -6.98
CA SER A 103 14.26 12.26 -6.64
C SER A 103 14.71 11.35 -7.80
N THR A 104 13.99 11.34 -8.92
CA THR A 104 14.42 10.59 -10.11
C THR A 104 15.70 11.21 -10.63
N GLN A 105 16.76 10.41 -10.71
CA GLN A 105 18.04 10.82 -11.24
C GLN A 105 17.94 11.06 -12.75
N ALA A 106 18.72 12.03 -13.25
CA ALA A 106 18.91 12.19 -14.68
C ALA A 106 19.55 10.92 -15.26
N PRO A 107 19.28 10.59 -16.54
CA PRO A 107 19.96 9.50 -17.20
C PRO A 107 21.48 9.64 -17.09
N ASP A 108 22.15 8.53 -16.81
CA ASP A 108 23.61 8.50 -16.75
C ASP A 108 24.18 8.58 -18.16
N LEU A 109 24.68 9.75 -18.52
CA LEU A 109 25.34 10.02 -19.81
C LEU A 109 26.86 9.82 -19.76
N ALA A 110 27.38 9.25 -18.67
CA ALA A 110 28.80 8.98 -18.57
C ALA A 110 29.23 7.94 -19.63
N PRO A 111 30.37 8.17 -20.32
CA PRO A 111 30.91 7.18 -21.25
C PRO A 111 31.14 5.85 -20.52
N ARG A 112 30.69 4.75 -21.14
CA ARG A 112 30.94 3.39 -20.64
C ARG A 112 31.68 2.60 -21.73
N ASP A 113 32.71 1.88 -21.36
CA ASP A 113 33.50 1.04 -22.25
C ASP A 113 34.01 1.79 -23.50
N GLY A 114 34.38 3.09 -23.35
CA GLY A 114 34.88 3.92 -24.44
C GLY A 114 33.82 4.41 -25.44
N LYS A 115 32.54 4.16 -25.18
CA LYS A 115 31.43 4.68 -25.99
C LYS A 115 30.80 5.89 -25.29
N PRO A 116 30.34 6.92 -26.04
CA PRO A 116 29.56 8.00 -25.48
C PRO A 116 28.35 7.45 -24.74
N GLY A 117 27.97 8.08 -23.64
CA GLY A 117 26.69 7.77 -22.94
C GLY A 117 25.53 8.10 -23.88
N GLU A 118 24.68 7.13 -24.14
CA GLU A 118 23.51 7.28 -24.99
C GLU A 118 22.25 7.06 -24.13
N VAL A 119 21.23 7.89 -24.36
CA VAL A 119 19.87 7.66 -23.86
C VAL A 119 19.04 7.15 -25.02
N GLU A 120 18.45 5.99 -24.86
CA GLU A 120 17.55 5.48 -25.87
C GLU A 120 16.33 6.41 -26.02
N TYR A 121 15.84 6.55 -27.26
CA TYR A 121 14.68 7.41 -27.52
C TYR A 121 13.46 7.05 -26.69
N ASP A 122 13.24 5.77 -26.44
CA ASP A 122 12.13 5.29 -25.62
C ASP A 122 12.27 5.65 -24.14
N ASP A 123 13.48 5.68 -23.60
CA ASP A 123 13.73 6.16 -22.22
C ASP A 123 13.45 7.65 -22.13
N PHE A 124 13.88 8.43 -23.08
CA PHE A 124 13.61 9.87 -23.13
C PHE A 124 12.11 10.16 -23.26
N ARG A 125 11.41 9.42 -24.13
CA ARG A 125 9.97 9.52 -24.30
C ARG A 125 9.24 9.17 -23.00
N SER A 126 9.66 8.13 -22.31
CA SER A 126 9.13 7.69 -21.03
C SER A 126 9.30 8.74 -19.93
N LEU A 127 10.46 9.41 -19.88
CA LEU A 127 10.71 10.50 -18.96
C LEU A 127 9.73 11.66 -19.17
N ILE A 128 9.56 12.10 -20.43
CA ILE A 128 8.62 13.19 -20.78
C ILE A 128 7.18 12.79 -20.43
N TYR A 129 6.79 11.56 -20.75
CA TYR A 129 5.46 11.06 -20.43
C TYR A 129 5.22 11.07 -18.93
N ASN A 130 6.13 10.55 -18.13
CA ASN A 130 6.00 10.48 -16.68
C ASN A 130 5.94 11.87 -16.04
N GLN A 131 6.64 12.86 -16.61
CA GLN A 131 6.56 14.25 -16.13
C GLN A 131 5.19 14.91 -16.39
N LYS A 132 4.52 14.53 -17.46
CA LYS A 132 3.23 15.10 -17.88
C LYS A 132 2.03 14.30 -17.35
N PHE A 133 2.25 13.09 -16.88
CA PHE A 133 1.16 12.24 -16.43
C PHE A 133 0.47 12.82 -15.20
N ALA A 134 -0.85 12.95 -15.28
CA ALA A 134 -1.69 13.41 -14.18
C ALA A 134 -2.01 12.23 -13.24
N GLY A 135 -0.99 11.79 -12.51
CA GLY A 135 -1.10 10.70 -11.54
C GLY A 135 -1.46 11.20 -10.14
N GLY A 136 -1.61 10.24 -9.23
CA GLY A 136 -1.99 10.47 -7.84
C GLY A 136 -3.48 10.20 -7.58
N TYR A 137 -3.82 10.01 -6.31
CA TYR A 137 -5.20 9.85 -5.89
C TYR A 137 -5.95 11.19 -5.97
N GLU A 138 -7.15 11.13 -6.51
CA GLU A 138 -8.19 12.11 -6.32
C GLU A 138 -9.12 11.58 -5.23
N LEU A 139 -8.97 12.07 -4.00
CA LEU A 139 -9.85 11.72 -2.89
C LEU A 139 -11.17 12.48 -3.03
N LYS A 140 -12.27 11.75 -3.13
CA LYS A 140 -13.63 12.30 -3.23
C LYS A 140 -14.23 12.54 -1.85
N ALA A 141 -14.03 11.58 -0.95
CA ALA A 141 -14.53 11.64 0.42
C ALA A 141 -13.62 10.84 1.36
N VAL A 142 -13.49 11.33 2.59
CA VAL A 142 -12.94 10.60 3.73
C VAL A 142 -13.90 10.86 4.89
N THR A 143 -14.65 9.83 5.30
CA THR A 143 -15.76 9.99 6.23
C THR A 143 -15.77 8.91 7.31
N ASP A 144 -16.50 9.17 8.39
CA ASP A 144 -16.92 8.13 9.32
C ASP A 144 -18.04 7.24 8.71
N PRO A 145 -18.45 6.14 9.36
CA PRO A 145 -19.52 5.29 8.85
C PRO A 145 -20.88 5.99 8.72
N ALA A 146 -21.12 7.09 9.44
CA ALA A 146 -22.33 7.89 9.35
C ALA A 146 -22.31 8.88 8.18
N GLY A 147 -21.17 9.03 7.51
CA GLY A 147 -20.96 9.93 6.37
C GLY A 147 -20.47 11.32 6.78
N ASN A 148 -20.12 11.55 8.04
CA ASN A 148 -19.54 12.83 8.45
C ASN A 148 -18.07 12.92 7.98
N PRO A 149 -17.64 14.08 7.44
CA PRO A 149 -16.27 14.26 7.01
C PRO A 149 -15.27 14.12 8.16
N LEU A 150 -14.21 13.37 7.94
CA LEU A 150 -13.09 13.27 8.87
C LEU A 150 -12.02 14.32 8.55
N LYS A 151 -11.36 14.81 9.59
CA LYS A 151 -10.23 15.71 9.44
C LYS A 151 -8.99 14.92 9.04
N TYR A 152 -8.39 15.25 7.90
CA TYR A 152 -7.18 14.61 7.44
C TYR A 152 -6.16 15.58 6.85
N THR A 153 -4.92 15.15 6.76
CA THR A 153 -3.81 15.88 6.14
C THR A 153 -2.98 14.92 5.29
N ILE A 154 -2.69 15.30 4.05
CA ILE A 154 -1.85 14.51 3.14
C ILE A 154 -0.41 15.03 3.20
N VAL A 155 0.53 14.11 3.46
CA VAL A 155 1.97 14.36 3.45
C VAL A 155 2.63 13.39 2.48
N ASN A 156 2.97 13.86 1.30
CA ASN A 156 3.52 13.01 0.20
C ASN A 156 2.56 11.86 -0.15
N THR A 157 2.99 10.63 0.13
CA THR A 157 2.22 9.40 -0.13
C THR A 157 1.53 8.86 1.12
N ASN A 158 1.34 9.66 2.14
CA ASN A 158 0.64 9.26 3.36
C ASN A 158 -0.46 10.27 3.70
N MET A 159 -1.56 9.75 4.22
CA MET A 159 -2.67 10.54 4.76
C MET A 159 -2.80 10.25 6.25
N ARG A 160 -2.73 11.29 7.05
CA ARG A 160 -3.05 11.23 8.48
C ARG A 160 -4.51 11.59 8.68
N ILE A 161 -5.24 10.76 9.40
CA ILE A 161 -6.61 11.04 9.86
C ILE A 161 -6.55 11.29 11.37
N ASP A 162 -6.98 12.47 11.79
CA ASP A 162 -7.05 12.85 13.20
C ASP A 162 -8.33 12.26 13.81
N LEU A 163 -8.21 11.58 14.96
CA LEU A 163 -9.34 10.99 15.66
C LEU A 163 -9.92 12.00 16.66
N GLU A 164 -11.25 12.11 16.73
CA GLU A 164 -11.91 12.99 17.72
C GLU A 164 -11.68 12.53 19.16
N SER A 165 -11.58 11.22 19.35
CA SER A 165 -11.23 10.58 20.62
C SER A 165 -10.10 9.57 20.38
N PRO A 166 -9.16 9.42 21.34
CA PRO A 166 -8.11 8.43 21.20
C PRO A 166 -8.66 7.01 21.07
N LEU A 167 -8.16 6.24 20.12
CA LEU A 167 -8.45 4.82 19.96
C LEU A 167 -7.66 4.04 21.02
N ARG A 168 -8.37 3.44 21.97
CA ARG A 168 -7.78 2.69 23.08
C ARG A 168 -7.34 1.29 22.66
N PRO A 169 -6.45 0.64 23.44
CA PRO A 169 -6.16 -0.77 23.30
C PRO A 169 -7.43 -1.62 23.24
N GLY A 170 -7.55 -2.48 22.22
CA GLY A 170 -8.70 -3.35 21.98
C GLY A 170 -9.90 -2.68 21.30
N GLU A 171 -9.87 -1.37 21.07
CA GLU A 171 -10.94 -0.68 20.34
C GLU A 171 -10.70 -0.68 18.82
N SER A 172 -11.80 -0.61 18.07
CA SER A 172 -11.77 -0.49 16.61
C SER A 172 -12.29 0.87 16.17
N PHE A 173 -11.76 1.36 15.05
CA PHE A 173 -12.21 2.57 14.38
C PHE A 173 -12.50 2.26 12.92
N SER A 174 -13.68 2.65 12.44
CA SER A 174 -14.09 2.47 11.05
C SER A 174 -14.16 3.80 10.33
N PHE A 175 -13.72 3.80 9.07
CA PHE A 175 -13.81 4.97 8.19
C PHE A 175 -14.02 4.53 6.74
N ARG A 176 -14.43 5.49 5.90
CA ARG A 176 -14.63 5.29 4.47
C ARG A 176 -13.75 6.23 3.68
N VAL A 177 -13.24 5.72 2.54
CA VAL A 177 -12.54 6.52 1.55
C VAL A 177 -13.16 6.29 0.20
N GLU A 178 -13.42 7.36 -0.55
CA GLU A 178 -13.78 7.32 -1.96
C GLU A 178 -12.65 7.97 -2.76
N TRP A 179 -12.18 7.28 -3.80
CA TRP A 179 -11.05 7.75 -4.58
C TRP A 179 -11.19 7.47 -6.07
N ALA A 180 -10.34 8.13 -6.83
CA ALA A 180 -10.07 7.77 -8.21
C ALA A 180 -8.61 8.07 -8.54
N PHE A 181 -8.07 7.46 -9.59
CA PHE A 181 -6.78 7.80 -10.17
C PHE A 181 -6.68 7.37 -11.62
N ASN A 182 -5.83 8.04 -12.38
CA ASN A 182 -5.59 7.74 -13.79
C ASN A 182 -4.59 6.59 -13.93
N ILE A 183 -4.82 5.72 -14.90
CA ILE A 183 -3.95 4.60 -15.21
C ILE A 183 -2.89 5.06 -16.21
N GLN A 184 -1.61 4.81 -15.93
CA GLN A 184 -0.54 5.08 -16.87
C GLN A 184 -0.73 4.32 -18.19
N GLY A 185 -0.43 4.99 -19.29
CA GLY A 185 -0.46 4.40 -20.62
C GLY A 185 0.74 3.46 -20.91
N GLU A 186 1.20 3.44 -22.15
CA GLU A 186 2.15 2.45 -22.67
C GLU A 186 3.54 2.43 -22.00
N ALA A 187 3.93 3.48 -21.32
CA ALA A 187 5.11 3.48 -20.47
C ALA A 187 4.79 2.77 -19.16
N LEU A 188 4.78 1.46 -19.17
CA LEU A 188 4.57 0.65 -17.99
C LEU A 188 5.63 0.98 -16.95
N SER A 189 5.25 1.71 -15.90
CA SER A 189 6.02 1.60 -14.69
C SER A 189 5.81 0.17 -14.15
N PHE A 190 6.85 -0.39 -13.61
CA PHE A 190 7.05 -1.78 -13.21
C PHE A 190 5.85 -2.52 -12.57
N ARG A 191 4.85 -1.83 -11.98
CA ARG A 191 3.74 -2.46 -11.24
C ARG A 191 2.36 -1.91 -11.57
N HIS A 192 2.27 -0.97 -12.51
CA HIS A 192 1.04 -0.24 -12.71
C HIS A 192 0.99 0.32 -14.13
N GLY A 193 -0.13 0.10 -14.81
CA GLY A 193 -0.36 0.64 -16.13
C GLY A 193 -1.19 -0.25 -17.02
N ARG A 194 -1.34 0.17 -18.28
CA ARG A 194 -1.95 -0.62 -19.34
C ARG A 194 -1.02 -0.78 -20.51
N ARG A 195 -1.15 -1.89 -21.20
CA ARG A 195 -0.40 -2.20 -22.43
C ARG A 195 -1.35 -2.60 -23.54
N LYS A 196 -1.21 -1.96 -24.70
CA LYS A 196 -1.96 -2.36 -25.89
C LYS A 196 -1.36 -3.62 -26.49
N LEU A 197 -2.21 -4.60 -26.77
CA LEU A 197 -1.84 -5.83 -27.47
C LEU A 197 -1.82 -5.58 -28.99
N LYS A 198 -1.20 -6.50 -29.74
CA LYS A 198 -1.20 -6.46 -31.22
C LYS A 198 -2.60 -6.58 -31.82
N SER A 199 -3.51 -7.21 -31.10
CA SER A 199 -4.94 -7.38 -31.46
C SER A 199 -5.75 -6.09 -31.30
N GLY A 200 -5.25 -5.13 -30.53
CA GLY A 200 -5.89 -3.83 -30.31
C GLY A 200 -6.44 -3.64 -28.89
N GLU A 201 -6.66 -4.73 -28.16
CA GLU A 201 -7.16 -4.74 -26.79
C GLU A 201 -6.07 -4.30 -25.79
N TYR A 202 -6.46 -4.02 -24.56
CA TYR A 202 -5.56 -3.65 -23.49
C TYR A 202 -5.46 -4.72 -22.41
N VAL A 203 -4.25 -4.90 -21.89
CA VAL A 203 -3.99 -5.57 -20.62
C VAL A 203 -3.72 -4.50 -19.57
N TYR A 204 -4.40 -4.60 -18.44
CA TYR A 204 -4.21 -3.74 -17.28
C TYR A 204 -3.47 -4.51 -16.20
N HIS A 205 -2.43 -3.90 -15.65
CA HIS A 205 -1.70 -4.41 -14.51
C HIS A 205 -1.75 -3.33 -13.43
N ILE A 206 -2.52 -3.55 -12.37
CA ILE A 206 -2.82 -2.54 -11.36
C ILE A 206 -2.41 -3.07 -9.99
N ALA A 207 -1.34 -2.53 -9.46
CA ALA A 207 -0.87 -2.79 -8.10
C ALA A 207 -0.98 -1.54 -7.25
N GLN A 208 -0.98 -1.69 -5.92
CA GLN A 208 -1.00 -0.56 -4.96
C GLN A 208 -2.17 0.41 -5.26
N TRP A 209 -3.35 -0.14 -5.53
CA TRP A 209 -4.46 0.55 -6.17
C TRP A 209 -5.51 1.08 -5.18
N TYR A 210 -5.46 0.72 -3.92
CA TYR A 210 -6.36 1.20 -2.88
C TYR A 210 -5.59 1.89 -1.75
N PRO A 211 -6.16 2.86 -1.04
CA PRO A 211 -5.57 3.41 0.16
C PRO A 211 -5.38 2.33 1.23
N ARG A 212 -4.21 2.21 1.84
CA ARG A 212 -3.86 1.11 2.73
C ARG A 212 -3.46 1.64 4.10
N MET A 213 -3.85 0.96 5.18
CA MET A 213 -3.34 1.31 6.50
C MET A 213 -1.81 1.23 6.53
N CYS A 214 -1.17 2.24 7.10
CA CYS A 214 0.24 2.13 7.45
C CYS A 214 0.41 1.13 8.58
N ALA A 215 1.50 0.39 8.59
CA ALA A 215 1.84 -0.47 9.70
C ALA A 215 2.17 0.38 10.96
N TYR A 216 1.67 -0.09 12.11
CA TYR A 216 2.03 0.43 13.42
C TYR A 216 2.59 -0.69 14.27
N TYR A 217 3.86 -0.61 14.65
CA TYR A 217 4.55 -1.69 15.34
C TYR A 217 5.49 -1.18 16.44
N ASP A 218 5.93 -2.10 17.26
CA ASP A 218 6.63 -1.84 18.52
C ASP A 218 7.95 -1.07 18.41
N GLN A 219 8.67 -1.21 17.29
CA GLN A 219 10.01 -0.63 17.15
C GLN A 219 10.00 0.86 16.77
N GLU A 220 9.16 1.26 15.83
CA GLU A 220 9.16 2.63 15.28
C GLU A 220 7.78 3.34 15.39
N GLY A 221 6.73 2.63 15.85
CA GLY A 221 5.37 3.12 15.77
C GLY A 221 4.86 3.13 14.33
N TRP A 222 4.26 4.24 13.88
CA TRP A 222 3.73 4.38 12.54
C TRP A 222 4.81 4.40 11.46
N GLN A 223 4.70 3.50 10.49
CA GLN A 223 5.58 3.47 9.32
C GLN A 223 5.10 4.43 8.23
N VAL A 224 5.57 5.67 8.29
CA VAL A 224 5.11 6.77 7.42
C VAL A 224 6.18 7.28 6.46
N LYS A 225 7.17 6.45 6.14
CA LYS A 225 8.15 6.81 5.11
C LYS A 225 7.45 6.98 3.77
N PRO A 226 7.72 8.07 3.02
CA PRO A 226 7.05 8.28 1.74
C PRO A 226 7.50 7.23 0.72
N TYR A 227 6.53 6.69 -0.04
CA TYR A 227 6.82 5.78 -1.12
C TYR A 227 7.41 6.54 -2.32
N ILE A 228 8.61 6.19 -2.71
CA ILE A 228 9.34 6.83 -3.82
C ILE A 228 9.62 5.87 -4.99
N GLY A 229 8.96 4.71 -5.00
CA GLY A 229 9.08 3.70 -6.04
C GLY A 229 10.13 2.64 -5.79
N GLN A 230 10.91 2.77 -4.72
CA GLN A 230 11.86 1.77 -4.23
C GLN A 230 11.60 1.53 -2.75
N GLY A 231 11.85 0.31 -2.30
CA GLY A 231 11.52 -0.14 -0.96
C GLY A 231 10.07 -0.64 -0.87
N GLU A 232 9.86 -1.58 0.01
CA GLU A 232 8.56 -2.15 0.32
C GLU A 232 8.22 -1.80 1.77
N PHE A 233 6.92 -1.62 2.04
CA PHE A 233 6.44 -1.35 3.39
C PHE A 233 5.68 -2.56 3.91
N ALA A 234 5.81 -2.83 5.21
CA ALA A 234 4.94 -3.76 5.89
C ALA A 234 3.50 -3.24 5.86
N LEU A 235 2.54 -4.16 5.81
CA LEU A 235 1.11 -3.88 5.91
C LEU A 235 0.56 -4.70 7.07
N GLU A 236 -0.55 -4.22 7.63
CA GLU A 236 -1.27 -4.97 8.64
C GLU A 236 -2.00 -6.17 8.02
N PHE A 237 -2.14 -7.23 8.79
CA PHE A 237 -3.00 -8.34 8.44
C PHE A 237 -4.47 -7.97 8.66
N GLY A 238 -5.34 -8.66 7.96
CA GLY A 238 -6.78 -8.51 8.07
C GLY A 238 -7.53 -9.24 6.98
N SER A 239 -8.84 -9.14 7.01
CA SER A 239 -9.73 -9.69 6.00
C SER A 239 -9.98 -8.71 4.88
N PHE A 240 -10.21 -9.23 3.67
CA PHE A 240 -10.53 -8.44 2.49
C PHE A 240 -11.76 -9.00 1.81
N GLU A 241 -12.75 -8.15 1.61
CA GLU A 241 -13.89 -8.38 0.72
C GLU A 241 -13.81 -7.37 -0.41
N VAL A 242 -13.64 -7.87 -1.66
CA VAL A 242 -13.34 -7.02 -2.81
C VAL A 242 -14.29 -7.29 -3.95
N GLU A 243 -15.03 -6.25 -4.38
CA GLU A 243 -15.84 -6.26 -5.59
C GLU A 243 -15.08 -5.53 -6.71
N ILE A 244 -14.76 -6.25 -7.81
CA ILE A 244 -14.04 -5.68 -8.96
C ILE A 244 -14.98 -5.64 -10.16
N THR A 245 -15.32 -4.46 -10.62
CA THR A 245 -16.15 -4.23 -11.81
C THR A 245 -15.27 -3.87 -13.01
N VAL A 246 -15.38 -4.63 -14.09
CA VAL A 246 -14.68 -4.40 -15.35
C VAL A 246 -15.66 -4.56 -16.53
N PRO A 247 -15.34 -4.05 -17.75
CA PRO A 247 -16.12 -4.36 -18.95
C PRO A 247 -16.28 -5.88 -19.17
N GLU A 248 -17.36 -6.27 -19.84
CA GLU A 248 -17.84 -7.67 -19.94
C GLU A 248 -16.82 -8.64 -20.58
N ASP A 249 -15.97 -8.13 -21.44
CA ASP A 249 -14.97 -8.90 -22.20
C ASP A 249 -13.62 -9.05 -21.49
N TYR A 250 -13.49 -8.49 -20.28
CA TYR A 250 -12.29 -8.63 -19.47
C TYR A 250 -12.33 -9.85 -18.56
N VAL A 251 -11.16 -10.48 -18.41
CA VAL A 251 -10.90 -11.51 -17.41
C VAL A 251 -10.12 -10.86 -16.27
N VAL A 252 -10.61 -11.02 -15.06
CA VAL A 252 -9.95 -10.54 -13.85
C VAL A 252 -9.12 -11.66 -13.23
N ALA A 253 -7.86 -11.37 -12.94
CA ALA A 253 -7.00 -12.19 -12.07
C ALA A 253 -6.59 -11.37 -10.86
N ALA A 254 -6.90 -11.88 -9.68
CA ALA A 254 -6.57 -11.25 -8.39
C ALA A 254 -6.16 -12.33 -7.38
N THR A 255 -5.57 -11.88 -6.26
CA THR A 255 -5.36 -12.76 -5.09
C THR A 255 -6.69 -13.00 -4.38
N GLY A 256 -6.75 -14.06 -3.58
CA GLY A 256 -7.96 -14.44 -2.86
C GLY A 256 -8.79 -15.50 -3.58
N GLU A 257 -10.01 -15.73 -3.09
CA GLU A 257 -10.94 -16.70 -3.63
C GLU A 257 -12.08 -16.01 -4.39
N LEU A 258 -12.32 -16.42 -5.65
CA LEU A 258 -13.45 -15.93 -6.43
C LEU A 258 -14.76 -16.53 -5.89
N THR A 259 -15.58 -15.71 -5.24
CA THR A 259 -16.81 -16.14 -4.55
C THR A 259 -18.00 -16.26 -5.49
N ASN A 260 -18.07 -15.46 -6.57
CA ASN A 260 -19.16 -15.43 -7.52
C ASN A 260 -18.83 -16.06 -8.90
N ALA A 261 -18.00 -17.12 -8.91
CA ALA A 261 -17.56 -17.79 -10.14
C ALA A 261 -18.71 -18.21 -11.07
N GLN A 262 -19.89 -18.53 -10.51
CA GLN A 262 -21.08 -18.89 -11.28
C GLN A 262 -21.58 -17.78 -12.21
N GLU A 263 -21.39 -16.54 -11.81
CA GLU A 263 -21.88 -15.34 -12.48
C GLU A 263 -20.90 -14.85 -13.55
N VAL A 264 -19.59 -14.91 -13.23
CA VAL A 264 -18.55 -14.22 -14.01
C VAL A 264 -17.63 -15.13 -14.83
N THR A 265 -17.83 -16.47 -14.78
CA THR A 265 -17.00 -17.42 -15.54
C THR A 265 -17.80 -18.38 -16.36
N SER A 266 -17.20 -18.90 -17.45
CA SER A 266 -17.79 -19.98 -18.24
C SER A 266 -17.76 -21.32 -17.47
N ALA A 267 -18.60 -22.29 -17.90
CA ALA A 267 -18.59 -23.63 -17.32
C ALA A 267 -17.20 -24.30 -17.44
N THR A 268 -16.50 -24.08 -18.54
CA THR A 268 -15.14 -24.59 -18.78
C THR A 268 -14.16 -24.03 -17.77
N MET A 269 -14.18 -22.72 -17.54
CA MET A 269 -13.32 -22.07 -16.55
C MET A 269 -13.59 -22.57 -15.13
N ARG A 270 -14.87 -22.76 -14.75
CA ARG A 270 -15.24 -23.32 -13.44
C ARG A 270 -14.70 -24.73 -13.22
N ASN A 271 -14.79 -25.58 -14.25
CA ASN A 271 -14.23 -26.93 -14.18
C ASN A 271 -12.71 -26.90 -13.99
N ARG A 272 -11.99 -26.02 -14.70
CA ARG A 272 -10.55 -25.84 -14.56
C ARG A 272 -10.18 -25.27 -13.16
N LEU A 273 -10.97 -24.33 -12.63
CA LEU A 273 -10.80 -23.81 -11.26
C LEU A 273 -10.99 -24.94 -10.22
N ALA A 274 -11.98 -25.80 -10.42
CA ALA A 274 -12.19 -26.96 -9.54
C ALA A 274 -11.03 -27.96 -9.62
N GLU A 275 -10.53 -28.24 -10.83
CA GLU A 275 -9.35 -29.08 -11.04
C GLU A 275 -8.11 -28.50 -10.38
N ALA A 276 -7.86 -27.18 -10.52
CA ALA A 276 -6.71 -26.50 -9.96
C ALA A 276 -6.60 -26.62 -8.44
N ARG A 277 -7.73 -26.71 -7.73
CA ARG A 277 -7.78 -26.84 -6.27
C ARG A 277 -7.19 -28.18 -5.75
N SER A 278 -7.17 -29.21 -6.58
CA SER A 278 -6.71 -30.55 -6.21
C SER A 278 -5.53 -31.04 -7.05
N SER A 279 -5.02 -30.24 -7.97
CA SER A 279 -3.96 -30.61 -8.89
C SER A 279 -2.58 -30.27 -8.33
N ASP A 280 -1.65 -31.20 -8.41
CA ASP A 280 -0.22 -30.96 -8.13
C ASP A 280 0.50 -30.29 -9.32
N ARG A 281 -0.21 -30.01 -10.40
CA ARG A 281 0.32 -29.38 -11.60
C ARG A 281 -0.38 -28.05 -11.87
N VAL A 282 0.28 -27.18 -12.65
CA VAL A 282 -0.32 -25.94 -13.11
C VAL A 282 -1.50 -26.26 -14.03
N VAL A 283 -2.66 -25.67 -13.72
CA VAL A 283 -3.87 -25.75 -14.54
C VAL A 283 -4.13 -24.36 -15.12
N GLU A 284 -4.16 -24.27 -16.45
CA GLU A 284 -4.49 -23.03 -17.15
C GLU A 284 -6.00 -22.77 -17.07
N ILE A 285 -6.40 -21.75 -16.33
CA ILE A 285 -7.83 -21.41 -16.17
C ILE A 285 -8.37 -20.75 -17.44
N VAL A 286 -7.61 -19.85 -18.03
CA VAL A 286 -7.90 -19.17 -19.30
C VAL A 286 -6.79 -19.49 -20.28
N THR A 287 -7.16 -20.05 -21.43
CA THR A 287 -6.23 -20.42 -22.49
C THR A 287 -6.36 -19.46 -23.67
N SER A 288 -5.39 -19.50 -24.59
CA SER A 288 -5.49 -18.75 -25.84
C SER A 288 -6.70 -19.10 -26.71
N LYS A 289 -7.29 -20.28 -26.50
CA LYS A 289 -8.51 -20.71 -27.21
C LYS A 289 -9.78 -20.06 -26.65
N ASP A 290 -9.73 -19.64 -25.39
CA ASP A 290 -10.83 -18.95 -24.71
C ASP A 290 -10.83 -17.44 -25.03
N ALA A 291 -9.76 -16.94 -25.69
CA ALA A 291 -9.67 -15.55 -26.10
C ALA A 291 -10.76 -15.21 -27.14
N GLY A 292 -11.55 -14.19 -26.85
CA GLY A 292 -12.69 -13.79 -27.69
C GLY A 292 -14.04 -14.43 -27.32
N GLU A 293 -14.11 -15.36 -26.38
CA GLU A 293 -15.37 -15.76 -25.78
C GLU A 293 -15.85 -14.64 -24.83
N LYS A 294 -17.05 -14.11 -25.13
CA LYS A 294 -17.68 -13.17 -24.19
C LYS A 294 -18.05 -13.91 -22.92
N LEU A 295 -17.44 -13.51 -21.82
CA LEU A 295 -17.79 -14.01 -20.51
C LEU A 295 -19.18 -13.46 -20.14
N LYS A 296 -20.08 -14.33 -19.70
CA LYS A 296 -21.34 -13.87 -19.13
C LYS A 296 -21.04 -13.23 -17.77
N LYS A 297 -21.59 -12.04 -17.58
CA LYS A 297 -21.66 -11.39 -16.27
C LYS A 297 -22.57 -12.16 -15.33
#